data_72bf628fafb1ff115e408b5b43484538
#
_entry.id   72bf628fafb1ff115e408b5b43484538
#
_cell.length_a   1.000
_cell.length_b   1.000
_cell.length_c   1.000
_cell.angle_alpha   90.00
_cell.angle_beta   90.00
_cell.angle_gamma   90.00
#
_symmetry.space_group_name_H-M   'P 1'
#
loop_
_entity.id
_entity.type
_entity.pdbx_description
1 polymer ?
#
loop_
_entity_poly.entity_id
_entity_poly.type
_entity_poly.pdbx_seq_one_letter_code
_entity_poly.pdbx_strand_id
1 'polypeptide(L)'
;REKYHLISREQFLHMLDNNELLEHNEYNGNFYGTPRKPVEDWTNSGSDVILEIDINGAANVKRVMPEAVSIFIMPPSFSALEQRLRGRGTESEEEIQNRLKIAAEELSHANEFDYICINDSISQCVDDILSVIKAQSFTNNKMKKFIQEVEKDAESFNR
;
A
#
# COMPACT_ATOMS: atom_id res chain seq x y z
N ARG A 1 -8.43 2.60 19.16
CA ARG A 1 -8.78 1.94 17.88
C ARG A 1 -8.14 0.57 17.88
N GLU A 2 -8.93 -0.48 17.80
CA GLU A 2 -8.42 -1.81 17.55
C GLU A 2 -7.74 -1.81 16.18
N LYS A 3 -6.47 -2.20 16.15
CA LYS A 3 -5.69 -2.27 14.90
C LYS A 3 -6.01 -3.51 14.07
N TYR A 4 -6.56 -4.56 14.71
CA TYR A 4 -6.83 -5.86 14.10
C TYR A 4 -8.18 -6.42 14.56
N HIS A 5 -8.88 -7.07 13.65
CA HIS A 5 -10.02 -7.92 13.98
C HIS A 5 -9.51 -9.34 14.24
N LEU A 6 -9.64 -9.81 15.48
CA LEU A 6 -9.22 -11.15 15.83
C LEU A 6 -10.28 -12.17 15.40
N ILE A 7 -9.87 -13.13 14.60
CA ILE A 7 -10.69 -14.26 14.14
C ILE A 7 -9.95 -15.58 14.43
N SER A 8 -10.68 -16.70 14.41
CA SER A 8 -10.05 -18.01 14.57
C SER A 8 -9.21 -18.39 13.35
N ARG A 9 -8.23 -19.29 13.55
CA ARG A 9 -7.46 -19.84 12.44
C ARG A 9 -8.36 -20.48 11.38
N GLU A 10 -9.38 -21.19 11.79
CA GLU A 10 -10.34 -21.85 10.90
C GLU A 10 -11.10 -20.83 10.05
N GLN A 11 -11.57 -19.73 10.66
CA GLN A 11 -12.22 -18.63 9.94
C GLN A 11 -11.25 -17.99 8.93
N PHE A 12 -9.99 -17.78 9.31
CA PHE A 12 -8.99 -17.22 8.41
C PHE A 12 -8.74 -18.11 7.18
N LEU A 13 -8.56 -19.42 7.40
CA LEU A 13 -8.37 -20.39 6.31
C LEU A 13 -9.59 -20.44 5.40
N HIS A 14 -10.81 -20.40 5.96
CA HIS A 14 -12.03 -20.31 5.17
C HIS A 14 -12.06 -19.05 4.29
N MET A 15 -11.67 -17.88 4.82
CA MET A 15 -11.58 -16.64 4.03
C MET A 15 -10.54 -16.76 2.91
N LEU A 16 -9.42 -17.42 3.18
CA LEU A 16 -8.36 -17.66 2.20
C LEU A 16 -8.86 -18.53 1.06
N ASP A 17 -9.50 -19.66 1.37
CA ASP A 17 -10.04 -20.63 0.40
C ASP A 17 -11.14 -20.00 -0.49
N ASN A 18 -11.88 -19.04 0.05
CA ASN A 18 -12.93 -18.33 -0.69
C ASN A 18 -12.46 -17.03 -1.39
N ASN A 19 -11.14 -16.76 -1.42
CA ASN A 19 -10.56 -15.53 -2.00
C ASN A 19 -11.14 -14.24 -1.39
N GLU A 20 -11.49 -14.25 -0.11
CA GLU A 20 -12.03 -13.11 0.62
C GLU A 20 -10.94 -12.16 1.15
N LEU A 21 -9.65 -12.50 0.95
CA LEU A 21 -8.49 -11.69 1.32
C LEU A 21 -7.86 -11.06 0.07
N LEU A 22 -7.46 -9.80 0.16
CA LEU A 22 -6.65 -9.09 -0.85
C LEU A 22 -5.20 -9.53 -0.80
N GLU A 23 -4.69 -9.69 0.41
CA GLU A 23 -3.36 -10.19 0.71
C GLU A 23 -3.39 -10.94 2.05
N HIS A 24 -2.41 -11.78 2.28
CA HIS A 24 -2.19 -12.44 3.55
C HIS A 24 -0.71 -12.74 3.77
N ASN A 25 -0.32 -12.84 5.04
CA ASN A 25 1.03 -13.23 5.47
C ASN A 25 0.96 -14.08 6.74
N GLU A 26 1.97 -14.90 6.96
CA GLU A 26 2.20 -15.62 8.21
C GLU A 26 3.45 -15.07 8.89
N TYR A 27 3.32 -14.62 10.13
CA TYR A 27 4.43 -14.13 10.93
C TYR A 27 4.38 -14.70 12.35
N ASN A 28 5.46 -15.33 12.79
CA ASN A 28 5.56 -16.00 14.11
C ASN A 28 4.37 -16.95 14.40
N GLY A 29 3.93 -17.73 13.41
CA GLY A 29 2.82 -18.69 13.55
C GLY A 29 1.43 -18.07 13.61
N ASN A 30 1.31 -16.75 13.42
CA ASN A 30 0.03 -16.06 13.32
C ASN A 30 -0.22 -15.63 11.88
N PHE A 31 -1.49 -15.71 11.47
CA PHE A 31 -1.95 -15.26 10.18
C PHE A 31 -2.44 -13.82 10.26
N TYR A 32 -2.09 -13.04 9.23
CA TYR A 32 -2.53 -11.67 9.03
C TYR A 32 -3.05 -11.54 7.61
N GLY A 33 -4.04 -10.68 7.38
CA GLY A 33 -4.54 -10.46 6.04
C GLY A 33 -5.54 -9.31 5.99
N THR A 34 -5.72 -8.77 4.80
CA THR A 34 -6.64 -7.66 4.53
C THR A 34 -7.90 -8.18 3.86
N PRO A 35 -9.07 -8.07 4.52
CA PRO A 35 -10.34 -8.49 3.93
C PRO A 35 -10.68 -7.67 2.68
N ARG A 36 -11.05 -8.36 1.59
CA ARG A 36 -11.39 -7.75 0.30
C ARG A 36 -12.64 -6.87 0.39
N LYS A 37 -13.73 -7.43 0.91
CA LYS A 37 -15.03 -6.76 0.88
C LYS A 37 -15.06 -5.39 1.57
N PRO A 38 -14.54 -5.19 2.78
CA PRO A 38 -14.48 -3.86 3.40
C PRO A 38 -13.72 -2.83 2.56
N VAL A 39 -12.60 -3.23 1.94
CA VAL A 39 -11.81 -2.33 1.09
C VAL A 39 -12.61 -1.92 -0.15
N GLU A 40 -13.26 -2.89 -0.82
CA GLU A 40 -14.12 -2.62 -1.97
C GLU A 40 -15.33 -1.74 -1.60
N ASP A 41 -15.98 -1.98 -0.46
CA ASP A 41 -17.11 -1.17 0.01
C ASP A 41 -16.69 0.28 0.28
N TRP A 42 -15.54 0.51 0.91
CA TRP A 42 -15.00 1.85 1.18
C TRP A 42 -14.59 2.57 -0.12
N THR A 43 -13.87 1.90 -1.00
CA THR A 43 -13.44 2.50 -2.27
C THR A 43 -14.64 2.82 -3.17
N ASN A 44 -15.66 1.95 -3.21
CA ASN A 44 -16.91 2.19 -3.94
C ASN A 44 -17.73 3.34 -3.36
N SER A 45 -17.60 3.62 -2.05
CA SER A 45 -18.22 4.79 -1.41
C SER A 45 -17.45 6.11 -1.64
N GLY A 46 -16.33 6.06 -2.37
CA GLY A 46 -15.49 7.23 -2.68
C GLY A 46 -14.43 7.53 -1.63
N SER A 47 -14.15 6.59 -0.71
CA SER A 47 -13.09 6.74 0.28
C SER A 47 -11.76 6.23 -0.28
N ASP A 48 -10.67 6.91 0.03
CA ASP A 48 -9.32 6.37 -0.17
C ASP A 48 -8.99 5.38 0.96
N VAL A 49 -8.42 4.23 0.60
CA VAL A 49 -7.97 3.21 1.54
C VAL A 49 -6.46 3.06 1.43
N ILE A 50 -5.77 3.17 2.56
CA ILE A 50 -4.32 2.98 2.65
C ILE A 50 -4.06 1.63 3.32
N LEU A 51 -3.29 0.78 2.65
CA LEU A 51 -2.80 -0.49 3.18
C LEU A 51 -1.31 -0.34 3.51
N GLU A 52 -0.93 -0.64 4.75
CA GLU A 52 0.47 -0.74 5.18
C GLU A 52 0.82 -2.23 5.26
N ILE A 53 1.47 -2.72 4.20
CA ILE A 53 1.74 -4.13 3.96
C ILE A 53 3.17 -4.33 3.45
N ASP A 54 3.69 -5.54 3.50
CA ASP A 54 5.00 -5.89 2.95
C ASP A 54 4.98 -5.97 1.41
N ILE A 55 6.15 -6.20 0.81
CA ILE A 55 6.31 -6.27 -0.66
C ILE A 55 5.49 -7.42 -1.27
N ASN A 56 5.36 -8.56 -0.58
CA ASN A 56 4.58 -9.68 -1.05
C ASN A 56 3.08 -9.37 -1.02
N GLY A 57 2.63 -8.73 0.07
CA GLY A 57 1.26 -8.22 0.19
C GLY A 57 0.95 -7.20 -0.91
N ALA A 58 1.86 -6.26 -1.18
CA ALA A 58 1.71 -5.27 -2.25
C ALA A 58 1.60 -5.92 -3.63
N ALA A 59 2.45 -6.91 -3.94
CA ALA A 59 2.37 -7.67 -5.18
C ALA A 59 1.04 -8.43 -5.32
N ASN A 60 0.54 -9.04 -4.23
CA ASN A 60 -0.76 -9.72 -4.22
C ASN A 60 -1.92 -8.75 -4.45
N VAL A 61 -1.93 -7.60 -3.77
CA VAL A 61 -2.94 -6.54 -3.99
C VAL A 61 -2.90 -6.07 -5.44
N LYS A 62 -1.72 -5.77 -5.98
CA LYS A 62 -1.57 -5.31 -7.37
C LYS A 62 -2.07 -6.33 -8.40
N ARG A 63 -1.92 -7.63 -8.12
CA ARG A 63 -2.41 -8.70 -8.98
C ARG A 63 -3.94 -8.78 -9.03
N VAL A 64 -4.63 -8.54 -7.91
CA VAL A 64 -6.10 -8.65 -7.81
C VAL A 64 -6.82 -7.32 -8.00
N MET A 65 -6.12 -6.20 -7.80
CA MET A 65 -6.57 -4.82 -8.00
C MET A 65 -5.48 -4.05 -8.79
N PRO A 66 -5.37 -4.25 -10.10
CA PRO A 66 -4.30 -3.64 -10.91
C PRO A 66 -4.29 -2.10 -10.88
N GLU A 67 -5.44 -1.48 -10.60
CA GLU A 67 -5.60 -0.04 -10.44
C GLU A 67 -5.11 0.50 -9.09
N ALA A 68 -4.83 -0.38 -8.11
CA ALA A 68 -4.25 0.05 -6.84
C ALA A 68 -2.88 0.69 -7.06
N VAL A 69 -2.66 1.82 -6.42
CA VAL A 69 -1.38 2.56 -6.50
C VAL A 69 -0.45 2.04 -5.44
N SER A 70 0.73 1.61 -5.84
CA SER A 70 1.77 1.12 -4.95
C SER A 70 2.85 2.17 -4.71
N ILE A 71 3.17 2.43 -3.43
CA ILE A 71 4.19 3.39 -3.01
C ILE A 71 5.20 2.67 -2.15
N PHE A 72 6.46 2.66 -2.58
CA PHE A 72 7.56 2.13 -1.77
C PHE A 72 8.11 3.25 -0.88
N ILE A 73 8.16 3.00 0.43
CA ILE A 73 8.74 3.95 1.40
C ILE A 73 10.21 3.61 1.60
N MET A 74 11.08 4.45 1.05
CA MET A 74 12.53 4.23 1.04
C MET A 74 13.24 5.07 2.11
N PRO A 75 14.21 4.53 2.86
CA PRO A 75 15.07 5.36 3.69
C PRO A 75 15.98 6.25 2.81
N PRO A 76 16.49 7.39 3.32
CA PRO A 76 17.39 8.26 2.55
C PRO A 76 18.75 7.58 2.25
N SER A 77 19.14 6.61 3.07
CA SER A 77 20.29 5.73 2.84
C SER A 77 20.16 4.46 3.68
N PHE A 78 20.88 3.41 3.31
CA PHE A 78 20.94 2.18 4.09
C PHE A 78 21.57 2.40 5.47
N SER A 79 22.57 3.26 5.56
CA SER A 79 23.18 3.68 6.83
C SER A 79 22.17 4.38 7.76
N ALA A 80 21.29 5.23 7.21
CA ALA A 80 20.24 5.88 7.99
C ALA A 80 19.22 4.85 8.53
N LEU A 81 18.87 3.83 7.73
CA LEU A 81 18.03 2.73 8.19
C LEU A 81 18.68 1.97 9.35
N GLU A 82 19.96 1.60 9.22
CA GLU A 82 20.72 0.92 10.28
C GLU A 82 20.74 1.76 11.58
N GLN A 83 21.05 3.04 11.48
CA GLN A 83 21.05 3.95 12.63
C GLN A 83 19.68 4.02 13.30
N ARG A 84 18.59 4.07 12.53
CA ARG A 84 17.23 4.09 13.06
C ARG A 84 16.85 2.80 13.77
N LEU A 85 17.24 1.65 13.25
CA LEU A 85 17.02 0.34 13.90
C LEU A 85 17.78 0.26 15.22
N ARG A 86 19.07 0.62 15.23
CA ARG A 86 19.90 0.64 16.43
C ARG A 86 19.40 1.64 17.48
N GLY A 87 18.93 2.80 17.04
CA GLY A 87 18.45 3.87 17.91
C GLY A 87 17.17 3.54 18.68
N ARG A 88 16.40 2.51 18.29
CA ARG A 88 15.21 2.06 19.03
C ARG A 88 15.56 1.39 20.35
N GLY A 89 16.73 0.73 20.44
CA GLY A 89 17.23 0.11 21.67
C GLY A 89 16.40 -1.06 22.20
N THR A 90 15.44 -1.57 21.44
CA THR A 90 14.50 -2.63 21.83
C THR A 90 14.85 -3.99 21.25
N GLU A 91 15.83 -4.05 20.36
CA GLU A 91 16.16 -5.25 19.56
C GLU A 91 17.61 -5.68 19.83
N SER A 92 17.84 -6.98 19.80
CA SER A 92 19.20 -7.56 19.88
C SER A 92 19.97 -7.29 18.58
N GLU A 93 21.30 -7.40 18.64
CA GLU A 93 22.13 -7.26 17.43
C GLU A 93 21.76 -8.27 16.34
N GLU A 94 21.42 -9.50 16.70
CA GLU A 94 20.98 -10.53 15.75
C GLU A 94 19.69 -10.15 15.05
N GLU A 95 18.71 -9.63 15.78
CA GLU A 95 17.46 -9.13 15.21
C GLU A 95 17.69 -7.95 14.25
N ILE A 96 18.58 -7.01 14.63
CA ILE A 96 18.94 -5.88 13.77
C ILE A 96 19.59 -6.36 12.47
N GLN A 97 20.54 -7.30 12.54
CA GLN A 97 21.20 -7.86 11.36
C GLN A 97 20.20 -8.59 10.44
N ASN A 98 19.28 -9.36 11.03
CA ASN A 98 18.24 -10.02 10.26
C ASN A 98 17.31 -9.02 9.55
N ARG A 99 16.90 -7.95 10.25
CA ARG A 99 16.08 -6.86 9.65
C ARG A 99 16.80 -6.14 8.54
N LEU A 100 18.11 -5.86 8.69
CA LEU A 100 18.90 -5.23 7.64
C LEU A 100 19.02 -6.11 6.41
N LYS A 101 19.17 -7.43 6.60
CA LYS A 101 19.20 -8.38 5.50
C LYS A 101 17.86 -8.38 4.74
N ILE A 102 16.74 -8.47 5.46
CA ILE A 102 15.39 -8.40 4.87
C ILE A 102 15.21 -7.07 4.12
N ALA A 103 15.59 -5.95 4.72
CA ALA A 103 15.48 -4.64 4.08
C ALA A 103 16.32 -4.52 2.79
N ALA A 104 17.51 -5.15 2.75
CA ALA A 104 18.31 -5.18 1.53
C ALA A 104 17.64 -5.98 0.41
N GLU A 105 16.98 -7.08 0.74
CA GLU A 105 16.17 -7.86 -0.19
C GLU A 105 14.96 -7.05 -0.68
N GLU A 106 14.22 -6.41 0.22
CA GLU A 106 13.05 -5.58 -0.12
C GLU A 106 13.41 -4.39 -1.02
N LEU A 107 14.56 -3.73 -0.78
CA LEU A 107 15.04 -2.64 -1.64
C LEU A 107 15.24 -3.06 -3.09
N SER A 108 15.58 -4.31 -3.35
CA SER A 108 15.75 -4.82 -4.72
C SER A 108 14.44 -4.85 -5.52
N HIS A 109 13.29 -4.87 -4.83
CA HIS A 109 11.95 -4.86 -5.40
C HIS A 109 11.35 -3.44 -5.54
N ALA A 110 12.06 -2.39 -5.14
CA ALA A 110 11.54 -1.02 -5.23
C ALA A 110 11.09 -0.62 -6.65
N ASN A 111 11.76 -1.17 -7.68
CA ASN A 111 11.43 -0.91 -9.09
C ASN A 111 10.07 -1.50 -9.52
N GLU A 112 9.44 -2.36 -8.72
CA GLU A 112 8.15 -2.97 -9.00
C GLU A 112 6.97 -2.09 -8.54
N PHE A 113 7.27 -0.99 -7.83
CA PHE A 113 6.28 -0.05 -7.31
C PHE A 113 6.05 1.11 -8.27
N ASP A 114 4.84 1.67 -8.25
CA ASP A 114 4.47 2.80 -9.11
C ASP A 114 5.17 4.09 -8.68
N TYR A 115 5.43 4.26 -7.37
CA TYR A 115 6.05 5.45 -6.78
C TYR A 115 7.02 5.08 -5.68
N ILE A 116 8.01 5.96 -5.46
CA ILE A 116 8.97 5.87 -4.35
C ILE A 116 8.91 7.17 -3.56
N CYS A 117 8.63 7.09 -2.25
CA CYS A 117 8.70 8.22 -1.33
C CYS A 117 9.85 8.04 -0.35
N ILE A 118 10.68 9.09 -0.19
CA ILE A 118 11.85 9.03 0.69
C ILE A 118 11.45 9.46 2.11
N ASN A 119 11.57 8.53 3.05
CA ASN A 119 11.34 8.79 4.47
C ASN A 119 12.64 9.33 5.13
N ASP A 120 13.01 10.56 4.81
CA ASP A 120 14.03 11.31 5.56
C ASP A 120 13.38 12.12 6.68
N SER A 121 12.47 13.00 6.34
CA SER A 121 11.58 13.72 7.26
C SER A 121 10.17 13.14 7.17
N ILE A 122 9.54 12.86 8.31
CA ILE A 122 8.17 12.30 8.35
C ILE A 122 7.19 13.27 7.68
N SER A 123 7.29 14.58 7.94
CA SER A 123 6.39 15.58 7.35
C SER A 123 6.52 15.60 5.82
N GLN A 124 7.75 15.63 5.29
CA GLN A 124 7.97 15.64 3.85
C GLN A 124 7.47 14.34 3.20
N CYS A 125 7.76 13.20 3.79
CA CYS A 125 7.28 11.92 3.28
C CYS A 125 5.75 11.83 3.24
N VAL A 126 5.08 12.38 4.26
CA VAL A 126 3.60 12.47 4.27
C VAL A 126 3.11 13.39 3.15
N ASP A 127 3.72 14.56 2.94
CA ASP A 127 3.35 15.50 1.89
C ASP A 127 3.56 14.87 0.49
N ASP A 128 4.62 14.11 0.30
CA ASP A 128 4.90 13.39 -0.95
C ASP A 128 3.82 12.32 -1.22
N ILE A 129 3.47 11.51 -0.20
CA ILE A 129 2.39 10.51 -0.31
C ILE A 129 1.06 11.18 -0.65
N LEU A 130 0.70 12.27 0.03
CA LEU A 130 -0.53 13.03 -0.23
C LEU A 130 -0.54 13.61 -1.64
N SER A 131 0.62 14.02 -2.16
CA SER A 131 0.75 14.51 -3.53
C SER A 131 0.50 13.40 -4.55
N VAL A 132 1.01 12.18 -4.31
CA VAL A 132 0.72 10.99 -5.13
C VAL A 132 -0.78 10.68 -5.11
N ILE A 133 -1.41 10.64 -3.92
CA ILE A 133 -2.85 10.38 -3.78
C ILE A 133 -3.65 11.42 -4.56
N LYS A 134 -3.32 12.70 -4.40
CA LYS A 134 -3.99 13.80 -5.10
C LYS A 134 -3.86 13.67 -6.62
N ALA A 135 -2.70 13.30 -7.12
CA ALA A 135 -2.46 13.16 -8.56
C ALA A 135 -3.33 12.06 -9.19
N GLN A 136 -3.72 11.03 -8.42
CA GLN A 136 -4.59 9.96 -8.93
C GLN A 136 -5.99 10.44 -9.31
N SER A 137 -6.46 11.55 -8.71
CA SER A 137 -7.75 12.15 -9.06
C SER A 137 -7.78 12.77 -10.46
N PHE A 138 -6.61 13.07 -11.04
CA PHE A 138 -6.46 13.74 -12.33
C PHE A 138 -6.07 12.80 -13.48
N THR A 139 -6.04 11.50 -13.26
CA THR A 139 -5.77 10.54 -14.33
C THR A 139 -6.90 10.55 -15.36
N ASN A 140 -6.58 10.30 -16.64
CA ASN A 140 -7.58 10.22 -17.71
C ASN A 140 -8.74 9.30 -17.37
N ASN A 141 -8.46 8.17 -16.72
CA ASN A 141 -9.49 7.21 -16.34
C ASN A 141 -10.48 7.80 -15.32
N LYS A 142 -9.99 8.52 -14.31
CA LYS A 142 -10.83 9.19 -13.30
C LYS A 142 -11.59 10.39 -13.87
N MET A 143 -11.00 11.10 -14.83
CA MET A 143 -11.59 12.27 -15.47
C MET A 143 -12.49 11.95 -16.67
N LYS A 144 -12.62 10.69 -17.06
CA LYS A 144 -13.34 10.26 -18.26
C LYS A 144 -14.78 10.81 -18.33
N LYS A 145 -15.50 10.77 -17.22
CA LYS A 145 -16.88 11.28 -17.17
C LYS A 145 -16.93 12.79 -17.42
N PHE A 146 -16.06 13.55 -16.80
CA PHE A 146 -15.94 15.00 -16.99
C PHE A 146 -15.58 15.34 -18.45
N ILE A 147 -14.61 14.61 -19.02
CA ILE A 147 -14.24 14.77 -20.44
C ILE A 147 -15.46 14.58 -21.34
N GLN A 148 -16.23 13.50 -21.15
CA GLN A 148 -17.43 13.23 -21.94
C GLN A 148 -18.52 14.29 -21.78
N GLU A 149 -18.68 14.87 -20.60
CA GLU A 149 -19.62 15.97 -20.36
C GLU A 149 -19.22 17.21 -21.18
N VAL A 150 -17.95 17.59 -21.15
CA VAL A 150 -17.42 18.74 -21.91
C VAL A 150 -17.50 18.51 -23.43
N GLU A 151 -17.16 17.31 -23.90
CA GLU A 151 -17.32 16.94 -25.32
C GLU A 151 -18.76 17.10 -25.80
N LYS A 152 -19.73 16.63 -25.01
CA LYS A 152 -21.16 16.77 -25.31
C LYS A 152 -21.62 18.22 -25.36
N ASP A 153 -21.12 19.07 -24.46
CA ASP A 153 -21.41 20.50 -24.49
C ASP A 153 -20.83 21.16 -25.77
N ALA A 154 -19.61 20.79 -26.15
CA ALA A 154 -18.99 21.28 -27.38
C ALA A 154 -19.78 20.92 -28.67
N GLU A 155 -20.36 19.70 -28.73
CA GLU A 155 -21.23 19.29 -29.84
C GLU A 155 -22.51 20.13 -29.90
N SER A 156 -23.06 20.57 -28.80
CA SER A 156 -24.23 21.44 -28.74
C SER A 156 -23.96 22.86 -29.21
N PHE A 157 -22.71 23.34 -29.04
CA PHE A 157 -22.28 24.67 -29.48
C PHE A 157 -22.13 24.79 -31.01
N ASN A 158 -21.87 23.68 -31.71
CA ASN A 158 -21.69 23.62 -33.15
C ASN A 158 -23.02 23.41 -33.93
N ARG A 159 -24.16 23.47 -33.27
CA ARG A 159 -25.50 23.44 -33.85
C ARG A 159 -26.16 24.81 -33.83
#